data_c5b39f572d613eaa6447aa94c0713dbf
#
_entry.id   c5b39f572d613eaa6447aa94c0713dbf
#
_cell.length_a   1.000
_cell.length_b   1.000
_cell.length_c   1.000
_cell.angle_alpha   90.00
_cell.angle_beta   90.00
_cell.angle_gamma   90.00
#
_symmetry.space_group_name_H-M   'P 1'
#
loop_
_entity.id
_entity.type
_entity.pdbx_description
1 polymer ?
#
loop_
_entity_poly.entity_id
_entity_poly.type
_entity_poly.pdbx_seq_one_letter_code
_entity_poly.pdbx_strand_id
1 'polypeptide(L)'
;MENTHVNESILSAEILEDQKKNRIDHMKYLKGMEDIGSEVLDKVVSEMEAYDYDKYNEADVRRALAHSERTPEDFQALLSPAALPLLEEIAQAAQVETRKHFGNSVYMFTPIYIANYCENYCIYCGFNCHNKINRAQLNAEEIEKEMAAIAKTGLQEILILTGESRSKSTVEYIGEACKIAQKYFKVIGLEIYPVNSDEYAYLHECGADYVTVFQETYNSDKYETLHLAGHKRIYPYRVNAQERALMGGMRGVGFGALLGLDDFRKDAFATGYHAWLLQRKYPHAEIAFSCPRLRPIINNDRINPMDVHEAQLLQVVCAYRPVSYTHLTLPTILR
;
A
#
# COMPACT_ATOMS: atom_id res chain seq x y z
N MET A 1 21.78 32.90 -21.93
CA MET A 1 20.88 32.01 -21.19
C MET A 1 21.72 30.77 -20.88
N GLU A 2 22.47 30.88 -19.76
CA GLU A 2 23.42 29.84 -19.32
C GLU A 2 22.76 28.88 -18.33
N ASN A 3 22.86 27.64 -18.67
CA ASN A 3 22.89 26.44 -17.87
C ASN A 3 22.46 26.50 -16.39
N THR A 4 21.17 26.37 -16.13
CA THR A 4 20.60 26.07 -14.81
C THR A 4 20.56 24.57 -14.50
N HIS A 5 20.85 23.69 -15.46
CA HIS A 5 20.78 22.22 -15.29
C HIS A 5 21.95 21.60 -14.52
N VAL A 6 23.10 22.27 -14.43
CA VAL A 6 24.29 21.74 -13.73
C VAL A 6 24.15 21.83 -12.20
N ASN A 7 23.38 22.80 -11.69
CA ASN A 7 23.22 23.01 -10.25
C ASN A 7 22.25 22.02 -9.57
N GLU A 8 21.26 21.49 -10.28
CA GLU A 8 20.27 20.57 -9.68
C GLU A 8 20.84 19.16 -9.41
N SER A 9 21.77 18.70 -10.25
CA SER A 9 22.41 17.39 -10.05
C SER A 9 23.45 17.40 -8.94
N ILE A 10 24.15 18.53 -8.76
CA ILE A 10 25.13 18.71 -7.67
C ILE A 10 24.43 18.87 -6.33
N LEU A 11 23.35 19.67 -6.27
CA LEU A 11 22.55 19.84 -5.05
C LEU A 11 21.94 18.52 -4.60
N SER A 12 21.47 17.68 -5.53
CA SER A 12 20.93 16.35 -5.21
C SER A 12 22.00 15.37 -4.72
N ALA A 13 23.25 15.48 -5.20
CA ALA A 13 24.35 14.66 -4.74
C ALA A 13 24.86 15.08 -3.35
N GLU A 14 24.96 16.38 -3.08
CA GLU A 14 25.33 16.91 -1.76
C GLU A 14 24.27 16.59 -0.69
N ILE A 15 22.98 16.74 -1.02
CA ILE A 15 21.86 16.35 -0.14
C ILE A 15 21.92 14.84 0.14
N LEU A 16 22.20 14.02 -0.86
CA LEU A 16 22.35 12.58 -0.71
C LEU A 16 23.56 12.20 0.16
N GLU A 17 24.66 12.93 0.06
CA GLU A 17 25.86 12.69 0.85
C GLU A 17 25.72 13.15 2.31
N ASP A 18 25.07 14.27 2.55
CA ASP A 18 24.76 14.75 3.89
C ASP A 18 23.75 13.85 4.59
N GLN A 19 22.75 13.37 3.85
CA GLN A 19 21.80 12.38 4.35
C GLN A 19 22.43 11.01 4.63
N LYS A 20 23.48 10.61 3.91
CA LYS A 20 24.24 9.39 4.22
C LYS A 20 24.99 9.51 5.54
N LYS A 21 25.48 10.69 5.91
CA LYS A 21 26.23 10.91 7.15
C LYS A 21 25.35 10.95 8.40
N ASN A 22 24.10 11.40 8.25
CA ASN A 22 23.14 11.58 9.34
C ASN A 22 21.96 10.59 9.29
N ARG A 23 22.15 9.46 8.62
CA ARG A 23 21.08 8.51 8.34
C ARG A 23 20.55 7.88 9.62
N ILE A 24 19.24 8.06 9.86
CA ILE A 24 18.51 7.33 10.87
C ILE A 24 18.48 5.84 10.47
N ASP A 25 18.81 4.97 11.39
CA ASP A 25 18.68 3.53 11.21
C ASP A 25 17.20 3.19 10.96
N HIS A 26 16.92 2.69 9.77
CA HIS A 26 15.54 2.43 9.32
C HIS A 26 14.86 1.27 10.07
N MET A 27 15.61 0.46 10.80
CA MET A 27 15.08 -0.63 11.61
C MET A 27 14.74 -0.20 13.05
N LYS A 28 15.05 1.03 13.45
CA LYS A 28 14.79 1.52 14.80
C LYS A 28 13.61 2.46 14.86
N TYR A 29 12.69 2.17 15.77
CA TYR A 29 11.56 3.06 16.07
C TYR A 29 12.03 4.43 16.54
N LEU A 30 11.39 5.48 16.04
CA LEU A 30 11.60 6.83 16.53
C LEU A 30 10.81 7.06 17.84
N LYS A 31 11.21 8.09 18.58
CA LYS A 31 10.49 8.48 19.81
C LYS A 31 9.01 8.76 19.49
N GLY A 32 8.11 8.11 20.20
CA GLY A 32 6.66 8.23 20.06
C GLY A 32 6.04 7.23 19.06
N MET A 33 6.83 6.44 18.35
CA MET A 33 6.35 5.32 17.57
C MET A 33 6.08 4.12 18.48
N GLU A 34 4.91 3.52 18.34
CA GLU A 34 4.51 2.32 19.10
C GLU A 34 5.15 1.06 18.49
N ASP A 35 5.86 0.32 19.32
CA ASP A 35 6.30 -1.04 19.02
C ASP A 35 5.30 -2.03 19.66
N ILE A 36 4.61 -2.78 18.83
CA ILE A 36 3.58 -3.75 19.28
C ILE A 36 4.12 -5.15 19.55
N GLY A 37 5.44 -5.35 19.39
CA GLY A 37 6.07 -6.67 19.61
C GLY A 37 5.52 -7.78 18.71
N SER A 38 5.10 -7.45 17.48
CA SER A 38 4.51 -8.42 16.55
C SER A 38 5.57 -9.30 15.90
N GLU A 39 5.32 -10.62 15.87
CA GLU A 39 6.16 -11.57 15.11
C GLU A 39 5.84 -11.62 13.61
N VAL A 40 4.85 -10.84 13.15
CA VAL A 40 4.37 -10.89 11.77
C VAL A 40 5.47 -10.44 10.81
N LEU A 41 6.18 -9.37 11.15
CA LEU A 41 7.30 -8.86 10.35
C LEU A 41 8.34 -9.96 10.07
N ASP A 42 8.84 -10.61 11.13
CA ASP A 42 9.90 -11.61 11.01
C ASP A 42 9.44 -12.81 10.17
N LYS A 43 8.20 -13.26 10.37
CA LYS A 43 7.59 -14.34 9.58
C LYS A 43 7.47 -13.97 8.10
N VAL A 44 7.00 -12.76 7.79
CA VAL A 44 6.81 -12.31 6.41
C VAL A 44 8.15 -12.21 5.68
N VAL A 45 9.16 -11.60 6.31
CA VAL A 45 10.48 -11.43 5.71
C VAL A 45 11.15 -12.79 5.51
N SER A 46 11.13 -13.66 6.52
CA SER A 46 11.74 -14.99 6.44
C SER A 46 11.13 -15.84 5.29
N GLU A 47 9.80 -15.87 5.18
CA GLU A 47 9.14 -16.63 4.11
C GLU A 47 9.34 -16.01 2.72
N MET A 48 9.40 -14.67 2.64
CA MET A 48 9.72 -13.99 1.38
C MET A 48 11.15 -14.28 0.92
N GLU A 49 12.11 -14.25 1.82
CA GLU A 49 13.51 -14.57 1.50
C GLU A 49 13.68 -16.02 1.06
N ALA A 50 12.97 -16.95 1.73
CA ALA A 50 12.96 -18.37 1.40
C ALA A 50 12.22 -18.69 0.09
N TYR A 51 11.43 -17.75 -0.44
CA TYR A 51 10.66 -17.97 -1.68
C TYR A 51 11.57 -18.06 -2.89
N ASP A 52 11.80 -19.29 -3.36
CA ASP A 52 12.44 -19.64 -4.62
C ASP A 52 11.37 -19.96 -5.66
N TYR A 53 11.06 -19.00 -6.55
CA TYR A 53 10.01 -19.18 -7.55
C TYR A 53 10.46 -20.03 -8.75
N ASP A 54 11.75 -20.26 -8.94
CA ASP A 54 12.28 -21.04 -10.05
C ASP A 54 12.15 -22.56 -9.82
N LYS A 55 11.87 -22.97 -8.57
CA LYS A 55 11.60 -24.37 -8.23
C LYS A 55 10.29 -24.92 -8.77
N TYR A 56 9.32 -24.05 -9.11
CA TYR A 56 7.98 -24.43 -9.53
C TYR A 56 7.88 -24.72 -11.03
N ASN A 57 7.01 -25.66 -11.39
CA ASN A 57 6.66 -26.01 -12.75
C ASN A 57 5.14 -25.97 -12.96
N GLU A 58 4.66 -26.16 -14.21
CA GLU A 58 3.21 -26.11 -14.52
C GLU A 58 2.37 -27.12 -13.75
N ALA A 59 2.93 -28.31 -13.41
CA ALA A 59 2.20 -29.31 -12.64
C ALA A 59 1.95 -28.82 -11.22
N ASP A 60 2.89 -28.08 -10.62
CA ASP A 60 2.73 -27.48 -9.29
C ASP A 60 1.64 -26.41 -9.33
N VAL A 61 1.60 -25.58 -10.37
CA VAL A 61 0.55 -24.57 -10.56
C VAL A 61 -0.84 -25.22 -10.70
N ARG A 62 -0.97 -26.26 -11.52
CA ARG A 62 -2.25 -27.00 -11.66
C ARG A 62 -2.68 -27.67 -10.36
N ARG A 63 -1.73 -28.20 -9.59
CA ARG A 63 -2.01 -28.76 -8.27
C ARG A 63 -2.53 -27.67 -7.32
N ALA A 64 -1.89 -26.49 -7.29
CA ALA A 64 -2.34 -25.34 -6.50
C ALA A 64 -3.76 -24.90 -6.87
N LEU A 65 -4.08 -24.89 -8.16
CA LEU A 65 -5.43 -24.56 -8.65
C LEU A 65 -6.48 -25.61 -8.27
N ALA A 66 -6.09 -26.88 -8.15
CA ALA A 66 -6.99 -27.98 -7.79
C ALA A 66 -7.31 -28.03 -6.29
N HIS A 67 -6.53 -27.41 -5.42
CA HIS A 67 -6.80 -27.38 -4.00
C HIS A 67 -8.04 -26.53 -3.69
N SER A 68 -8.94 -27.05 -2.85
CA SER A 68 -10.12 -26.32 -2.36
C SER A 68 -9.75 -25.26 -1.32
N GLU A 69 -8.75 -25.56 -0.49
CA GLU A 69 -8.15 -24.64 0.48
C GLU A 69 -6.69 -24.47 0.12
N ARG A 70 -6.31 -23.26 -0.26
CA ARG A 70 -4.97 -22.97 -0.73
C ARG A 70 -4.07 -22.50 0.40
N THR A 71 -2.85 -22.97 0.35
CA THR A 71 -1.78 -22.69 1.31
C THR A 71 -0.88 -21.55 0.82
N PRO A 72 0.00 -20.99 1.66
CA PRO A 72 1.03 -20.07 1.19
C PRO A 72 1.93 -20.65 0.10
N GLU A 73 2.22 -21.97 0.11
CA GLU A 73 3.00 -22.63 -0.93
C GLU A 73 2.25 -22.68 -2.26
N ASP A 74 0.92 -22.92 -2.25
CA ASP A 74 0.11 -22.81 -3.47
C ASP A 74 0.16 -21.40 -4.03
N PHE A 75 0.14 -20.39 -3.18
CA PHE A 75 0.28 -19.00 -3.59
C PHE A 75 1.63 -18.69 -4.23
N GLN A 76 2.72 -19.24 -3.68
CA GLN A 76 4.05 -19.16 -4.27
C GLN A 76 4.06 -19.76 -5.69
N ALA A 77 3.45 -20.93 -5.87
CA ALA A 77 3.34 -21.57 -7.18
C ALA A 77 2.56 -20.69 -8.19
N LEU A 78 1.43 -20.08 -7.77
CA LEU A 78 0.62 -19.19 -8.62
C LEU A 78 1.34 -17.89 -9.00
N LEU A 79 2.29 -17.42 -8.21
CA LEU A 79 3.11 -16.25 -8.49
C LEU A 79 4.40 -16.57 -9.27
N SER A 80 4.75 -17.86 -9.44
CA SER A 80 5.98 -18.28 -10.12
C SER A 80 5.96 -17.97 -11.64
N PRO A 81 7.11 -17.94 -12.31
CA PRO A 81 7.15 -17.82 -13.76
C PRO A 81 6.40 -18.94 -14.50
N ALA A 82 6.35 -20.15 -13.91
CA ALA A 82 5.64 -21.30 -14.48
C ALA A 82 4.11 -21.10 -14.56
N ALA A 83 3.57 -20.12 -13.86
CA ALA A 83 2.15 -19.81 -13.88
C ALA A 83 1.73 -18.89 -15.06
N LEU A 84 2.67 -18.18 -15.69
CA LEU A 84 2.34 -17.28 -16.82
C LEU A 84 1.66 -17.98 -17.99
N PRO A 85 2.10 -19.17 -18.46
CA PRO A 85 1.40 -19.90 -19.51
C PRO A 85 -0.03 -20.34 -19.12
N LEU A 86 -0.32 -20.41 -17.84
CA LEU A 86 -1.59 -20.85 -17.26
C LEU A 86 -2.45 -19.66 -16.77
N LEU A 87 -2.15 -18.44 -17.19
CA LEU A 87 -2.81 -17.22 -16.70
C LEU A 87 -4.33 -17.27 -16.88
N GLU A 88 -4.84 -17.85 -17.98
CA GLU A 88 -6.26 -18.02 -18.23
C GLU A 88 -6.90 -18.96 -17.21
N GLU A 89 -6.26 -20.10 -16.89
CA GLU A 89 -6.73 -21.05 -15.87
C GLU A 89 -6.80 -20.39 -14.49
N ILE A 90 -5.80 -19.57 -14.15
CA ILE A 90 -5.74 -18.79 -12.89
C ILE A 90 -6.86 -17.73 -12.86
N ALA A 91 -7.08 -17.03 -13.98
CA ALA A 91 -8.13 -16.01 -14.07
C ALA A 91 -9.53 -16.62 -13.93
N GLN A 92 -9.76 -17.80 -14.52
CA GLN A 92 -11.02 -18.53 -14.35
C GLN A 92 -11.24 -18.97 -12.90
N ALA A 93 -10.22 -19.48 -12.23
CA ALA A 93 -10.29 -19.81 -10.80
C ALA A 93 -10.59 -18.56 -9.94
N ALA A 94 -9.92 -17.44 -10.24
CA ALA A 94 -10.17 -16.17 -9.57
C ALA A 94 -11.62 -15.67 -9.80
N GLN A 95 -12.18 -15.86 -11.00
CA GLN A 95 -13.56 -15.51 -11.31
C GLN A 95 -14.56 -16.36 -10.50
N VAL A 96 -14.29 -17.66 -10.38
CA VAL A 96 -15.14 -18.57 -9.57
C VAL A 96 -15.18 -18.11 -8.12
N GLU A 97 -14.02 -17.84 -7.52
CA GLU A 97 -13.96 -17.34 -6.13
C GLU A 97 -14.63 -15.96 -5.98
N THR A 98 -14.44 -15.08 -6.96
CA THR A 98 -15.12 -13.78 -6.95
C THR A 98 -16.63 -13.93 -6.95
N ARG A 99 -17.20 -14.79 -7.81
CA ARG A 99 -18.65 -15.02 -7.87
C ARG A 99 -19.18 -15.67 -6.61
N LYS A 100 -18.42 -16.59 -6.02
CA LYS A 100 -18.78 -17.30 -4.79
C LYS A 100 -18.89 -16.35 -3.60
N HIS A 101 -17.96 -15.40 -3.45
CA HIS A 101 -17.86 -14.53 -2.28
C HIS A 101 -18.52 -13.15 -2.46
N PHE A 102 -18.58 -12.63 -3.68
CA PHE A 102 -19.03 -11.26 -3.96
C PHE A 102 -20.20 -11.21 -4.97
N GLY A 103 -20.53 -12.33 -5.61
CA GLY A 103 -21.57 -12.35 -6.65
C GLY A 103 -21.18 -11.44 -7.81
N ASN A 104 -22.10 -10.53 -8.17
CA ASN A 104 -21.89 -9.49 -9.18
C ASN A 104 -21.71 -8.10 -8.58
N SER A 105 -21.50 -8.01 -7.26
CA SER A 105 -21.31 -6.73 -6.58
C SER A 105 -19.92 -6.19 -6.82
N VAL A 106 -19.83 -4.89 -7.05
CA VAL A 106 -18.57 -4.15 -7.18
C VAL A 106 -18.61 -2.98 -6.22
N TYR A 107 -17.58 -2.88 -5.36
CA TYR A 107 -17.39 -1.71 -4.52
C TYR A 107 -16.82 -0.57 -5.36
N MET A 108 -17.43 0.61 -5.23
CA MET A 108 -17.01 1.79 -5.95
C MET A 108 -16.77 2.93 -4.97
N PHE A 109 -15.58 3.47 -5.00
CA PHE A 109 -15.18 4.64 -4.21
C PHE A 109 -14.39 5.62 -5.08
N THR A 110 -14.16 6.81 -4.56
CA THR A 110 -13.24 7.78 -5.15
C THR A 110 -12.29 8.33 -4.10
N PRO A 111 -11.03 8.62 -4.45
CA PRO A 111 -10.10 9.28 -3.55
C PRO A 111 -10.38 10.79 -3.49
N ILE A 112 -10.11 11.37 -2.30
CA ILE A 112 -10.01 12.81 -2.09
C ILE A 112 -8.69 13.12 -1.39
N TYR A 113 -7.85 13.95 -1.99
CA TYR A 113 -6.65 14.49 -1.34
C TYR A 113 -7.02 15.74 -0.55
N ILE A 114 -7.00 15.65 0.78
CA ILE A 114 -7.27 16.80 1.65
C ILE A 114 -6.00 17.63 1.92
N ALA A 115 -4.82 17.00 1.78
CA ALA A 115 -3.52 17.70 1.85
C ALA A 115 -2.44 16.92 1.08
N ASN A 116 -1.48 17.62 0.48
CA ASN A 116 -0.37 17.00 -0.25
C ASN A 116 1.02 17.37 0.29
N TYR A 117 1.09 17.93 1.49
CA TYR A 117 2.36 18.13 2.19
C TYR A 117 2.95 16.80 2.59
N CYS A 118 4.26 16.60 2.36
CA CYS A 118 4.97 15.38 2.74
C CYS A 118 6.35 15.73 3.30
N GLU A 119 6.75 15.09 4.39
CA GLU A 119 8.05 15.27 5.05
C GLU A 119 9.05 14.17 4.67
N ASN A 120 8.60 13.18 3.89
CA ASN A 120 9.43 12.06 3.48
C ASN A 120 10.19 12.33 2.20
N TYR A 121 11.35 11.70 2.08
CA TYR A 121 12.11 11.64 0.83
C TYR A 121 12.11 10.22 0.27
N CYS A 122 11.05 9.88 -0.47
CA CYS A 122 10.96 8.66 -1.25
C CYS A 122 11.36 8.97 -2.69
N ILE A 123 12.41 8.33 -3.21
CA ILE A 123 12.98 8.69 -4.52
C ILE A 123 12.05 8.43 -5.71
N TYR A 124 11.00 7.62 -5.53
CA TYR A 124 10.02 7.25 -6.56
C TYR A 124 8.71 8.06 -6.47
N CYS A 125 8.56 8.94 -5.46
CA CYS A 125 7.27 9.58 -5.17
C CYS A 125 7.25 11.03 -5.65
N GLY A 126 6.20 11.39 -6.40
CA GLY A 126 5.96 12.76 -6.82
C GLY A 126 5.69 13.74 -5.67
N PHE A 127 5.25 13.25 -4.51
CA PHE A 127 4.98 14.09 -3.32
C PHE A 127 6.17 14.23 -2.38
N ASN A 128 7.35 13.67 -2.70
CA ASN A 128 8.50 13.77 -1.81
C ASN A 128 8.83 15.23 -1.46
N CYS A 129 9.44 15.45 -0.29
CA CYS A 129 9.68 16.79 0.27
C CYS A 129 10.56 17.70 -0.60
N HIS A 130 11.37 17.14 -1.49
CA HIS A 130 12.25 17.90 -2.38
C HIS A 130 11.62 18.23 -3.74
N ASN A 131 10.47 17.62 -4.09
CA ASN A 131 9.78 17.97 -5.32
C ASN A 131 9.11 19.34 -5.24
N LYS A 132 9.39 20.16 -6.24
CA LYS A 132 8.77 21.49 -6.39
C LYS A 132 7.39 21.35 -7.05
N ILE A 133 6.38 21.04 -6.24
CA ILE A 133 4.99 20.97 -6.66
C ILE A 133 4.15 21.97 -5.86
N ASN A 134 2.99 22.34 -6.37
CA ASN A 134 2.04 23.14 -5.61
C ASN A 134 1.56 22.35 -4.40
N ARG A 135 1.80 22.87 -3.20
CA ARG A 135 1.34 22.29 -1.94
C ARG A 135 0.06 22.97 -1.50
N ALA A 136 -0.90 22.14 -1.09
CA ALA A 136 -2.20 22.60 -0.61
C ALA A 136 -2.65 21.76 0.59
N GLN A 137 -3.47 22.37 1.42
CA GLN A 137 -4.19 21.73 2.52
C GLN A 137 -5.56 22.38 2.56
N LEU A 138 -6.61 21.59 2.42
CA LEU A 138 -7.99 22.07 2.43
C LEU A 138 -8.42 22.40 3.85
N ASN A 139 -9.16 23.47 4.02
CA ASN A 139 -9.85 23.75 5.26
C ASN A 139 -11.19 22.98 5.35
N ALA A 140 -11.87 23.02 6.49
CA ALA A 140 -13.10 22.27 6.72
C ALA A 140 -14.22 22.59 5.70
N GLU A 141 -14.37 23.85 5.31
CA GLU A 141 -15.38 24.29 4.33
C GLU A 141 -15.07 23.75 2.92
N GLU A 142 -13.79 23.78 2.54
CA GLU A 142 -13.33 23.22 1.27
C GLU A 142 -13.51 21.71 1.23
N ILE A 143 -13.15 20.99 2.31
CA ILE A 143 -13.37 19.54 2.44
C ILE A 143 -14.87 19.21 2.30
N GLU A 144 -15.73 19.92 3.02
CA GLU A 144 -17.18 19.71 2.98
C GLU A 144 -17.75 19.97 1.58
N LYS A 145 -17.30 21.02 0.91
CA LYS A 145 -17.72 21.36 -0.46
C LYS A 145 -17.34 20.26 -1.46
N GLU A 146 -16.11 19.74 -1.39
CA GLU A 146 -15.66 18.67 -2.27
C GLU A 146 -16.42 17.36 -1.99
N MET A 147 -16.60 16.99 -0.71
CA MET A 147 -17.36 15.79 -0.33
C MET A 147 -18.82 15.87 -0.76
N ALA A 148 -19.46 17.02 -0.60
CA ALA A 148 -20.82 17.24 -1.07
C ALA A 148 -20.94 17.14 -2.61
N ALA A 149 -19.93 17.57 -3.35
CA ALA A 149 -19.89 17.43 -4.80
C ALA A 149 -19.72 15.96 -5.21
N ILE A 150 -18.84 15.22 -4.56
CA ILE A 150 -18.62 13.79 -4.80
C ILE A 150 -19.90 12.99 -4.49
N ALA A 151 -20.56 13.27 -3.37
CA ALA A 151 -21.78 12.57 -2.97
C ALA A 151 -22.93 12.67 -4.01
N LYS A 152 -22.99 13.76 -4.77
CA LYS A 152 -23.96 13.92 -5.87
C LYS A 152 -23.80 12.89 -6.99
N THR A 153 -22.62 12.24 -7.10
CA THR A 153 -22.40 11.16 -8.06
C THR A 153 -23.08 9.85 -7.69
N GLY A 154 -23.59 9.74 -6.45
CA GLY A 154 -24.21 8.53 -5.89
C GLY A 154 -23.21 7.55 -5.25
N LEU A 155 -21.92 7.86 -5.23
CA LEU A 155 -20.93 7.08 -4.51
C LEU A 155 -21.21 7.11 -3.00
N GLN A 156 -21.11 5.95 -2.35
CA GLN A 156 -21.37 5.79 -0.92
C GLN A 156 -20.10 5.60 -0.09
N GLU A 157 -18.96 5.51 -0.76
CA GLU A 157 -17.65 5.31 -0.14
C GLU A 157 -16.67 6.38 -0.62
N ILE A 158 -15.86 6.87 0.31
CA ILE A 158 -14.80 7.85 0.08
C ILE A 158 -13.48 7.33 0.64
N LEU A 159 -12.39 7.55 -0.07
CA LEU A 159 -11.03 7.31 0.41
C LEU A 159 -10.33 8.65 0.64
N ILE A 160 -10.05 8.98 1.90
CA ILE A 160 -9.39 10.22 2.28
C ILE A 160 -7.88 10.00 2.26
N LEU A 161 -7.17 10.83 1.46
CA LEU A 161 -5.72 10.75 1.31
C LEU A 161 -5.03 12.02 1.81
N THR A 162 -3.84 11.81 2.38
CA THR A 162 -2.90 12.90 2.69
C THR A 162 -1.49 12.55 2.24
N GLY A 163 -0.66 13.55 2.06
CA GLY A 163 0.78 13.34 2.15
C GLY A 163 1.18 13.00 3.60
N GLU A 164 2.34 12.40 3.79
CA GLU A 164 2.84 12.04 5.11
C GLU A 164 3.53 13.25 5.77
N SER A 165 2.74 14.10 6.42
CA SER A 165 3.22 15.24 7.22
C SER A 165 2.44 15.32 8.52
N ARG A 166 3.07 14.91 9.63
CA ARG A 166 2.45 14.98 10.96
C ARG A 166 2.22 16.43 11.44
N SER A 167 2.95 17.39 10.89
CA SER A 167 2.81 18.82 11.23
C SER A 167 1.68 19.50 10.48
N LYS A 168 1.35 19.05 9.26
CA LYS A 168 0.29 19.63 8.41
C LYS A 168 -0.98 18.82 8.43
N SER A 169 -0.88 17.51 8.28
CA SER A 169 -2.02 16.58 8.33
C SER A 169 -2.01 15.86 9.66
N THR A 170 -2.32 16.58 10.76
CA THR A 170 -2.37 15.99 12.10
C THR A 170 -3.49 14.95 12.19
N VAL A 171 -3.46 14.07 13.18
CA VAL A 171 -4.50 13.06 13.40
C VAL A 171 -5.86 13.72 13.64
N GLU A 172 -5.87 14.86 14.35
CA GLU A 172 -7.09 15.64 14.59
C GLU A 172 -7.66 16.24 13.31
N TYR A 173 -6.81 16.75 12.42
CA TYR A 173 -7.22 17.26 11.11
C TYR A 173 -7.86 16.16 10.25
N ILE A 174 -7.26 14.98 10.24
CA ILE A 174 -7.80 13.81 9.53
C ILE A 174 -9.11 13.36 10.17
N GLY A 175 -9.19 13.33 11.52
CA GLY A 175 -10.40 13.01 12.24
C GLY A 175 -11.56 13.98 11.96
N GLU A 176 -11.27 15.27 11.82
CA GLU A 176 -12.29 16.26 11.43
C GLU A 176 -12.79 15.99 9.99
N ALA A 177 -11.90 15.66 9.06
CA ALA A 177 -12.31 15.26 7.72
C ALA A 177 -13.20 14.00 7.72
N CYS A 178 -12.93 13.00 8.59
CA CYS A 178 -13.79 11.84 8.77
C CYS A 178 -15.19 12.22 9.28
N LYS A 179 -15.28 13.12 10.28
CA LYS A 179 -16.57 13.61 10.79
C LYS A 179 -17.38 14.35 9.73
N ILE A 180 -16.72 15.12 8.86
CA ILE A 180 -17.37 15.76 7.73
C ILE A 180 -17.87 14.69 6.75
N ALA A 181 -17.04 13.69 6.43
CA ALA A 181 -17.37 12.61 5.49
C ALA A 181 -18.58 11.79 5.93
N GLN A 182 -18.80 11.56 7.24
CA GLN A 182 -19.96 10.86 7.77
C GLN A 182 -21.31 11.49 7.39
N LYS A 183 -21.34 12.78 7.05
CA LYS A 183 -22.55 13.45 6.58
C LYS A 183 -22.98 12.97 5.17
N TYR A 184 -22.06 12.42 4.41
CA TYR A 184 -22.21 12.17 2.98
C TYR A 184 -22.00 10.72 2.57
N PHE A 185 -21.17 9.97 3.29
CA PHE A 185 -20.72 8.63 2.91
C PHE A 185 -21.01 7.62 4.02
N LYS A 186 -21.26 6.38 3.61
CA LYS A 186 -21.51 5.26 4.53
C LYS A 186 -20.23 4.54 4.93
N VAL A 187 -19.22 4.60 4.07
CA VAL A 187 -17.92 3.96 4.29
C VAL A 187 -16.82 4.98 4.06
N ILE A 188 -15.93 5.10 5.03
CA ILE A 188 -14.83 6.06 5.03
C ILE A 188 -13.52 5.31 5.16
N GLY A 189 -12.76 5.27 4.08
CA GLY A 189 -11.40 4.74 4.06
C GLY A 189 -10.36 5.83 4.24
N LEU A 190 -9.23 5.44 4.78
CA LEU A 190 -8.05 6.30 4.93
C LEU A 190 -6.86 5.71 4.17
N GLU A 191 -6.13 6.54 3.45
CA GLU A 191 -4.80 6.25 2.92
C GLU A 191 -3.84 7.33 3.40
N ILE A 192 -3.33 7.13 4.59
CA ILE A 192 -2.52 8.10 5.35
C ILE A 192 -1.21 7.46 5.82
N TYR A 193 -0.37 8.26 6.44
CA TYR A 193 0.84 7.75 7.10
C TYR A 193 0.49 6.83 8.28
N PRO A 194 1.35 5.85 8.63
CA PRO A 194 1.14 5.02 9.81
C PRO A 194 1.06 5.84 11.09
N VAL A 195 0.10 5.46 11.93
CA VAL A 195 -0.09 6.06 13.26
C VAL A 195 -0.07 4.97 14.34
N ASN A 196 -0.09 5.33 15.62
CA ASN A 196 -0.18 4.40 16.74
C ASN A 196 -1.59 3.82 16.87
N SER A 197 -1.75 2.76 17.65
CA SER A 197 -3.05 2.09 17.82
C SER A 197 -4.11 2.97 18.48
N ASP A 198 -3.74 3.81 19.43
CA ASP A 198 -4.61 4.80 20.06
C ASP A 198 -5.03 5.92 19.09
N GLU A 199 -4.13 6.36 18.22
CA GLU A 199 -4.44 7.31 17.15
C GLU A 199 -5.39 6.69 16.11
N TYR A 200 -5.22 5.40 15.77
CA TYR A 200 -6.18 4.69 14.93
C TYR A 200 -7.54 4.53 15.61
N ALA A 201 -7.59 4.26 16.93
CA ALA A 201 -8.84 4.22 17.68
C ALA A 201 -9.58 5.56 17.63
N TYR A 202 -8.87 6.68 17.81
CA TYR A 202 -9.45 8.01 17.66
C TYR A 202 -10.00 8.24 16.24
N LEU A 203 -9.27 7.87 15.19
CA LEU A 203 -9.74 8.01 13.81
C LEU A 203 -10.98 7.13 13.54
N HIS A 204 -11.02 5.94 14.13
CA HIS A 204 -12.20 5.08 14.06
C HIS A 204 -13.41 5.71 14.77
N GLU A 205 -13.23 6.28 15.96
CA GLU A 205 -14.28 7.05 16.66
C GLU A 205 -14.75 8.27 15.85
N CYS A 206 -13.87 8.86 15.04
CA CYS A 206 -14.23 9.93 14.11
C CYS A 206 -14.95 9.44 12.85
N GLY A 207 -15.14 8.11 12.68
CA GLY A 207 -15.91 7.50 11.61
C GLY A 207 -15.11 6.82 10.51
N ALA A 208 -13.81 6.64 10.67
CA ALA A 208 -13.02 5.85 9.73
C ALA A 208 -13.33 4.35 9.89
N ASP A 209 -13.61 3.66 8.77
CA ASP A 209 -13.91 2.24 8.73
C ASP A 209 -12.68 1.38 8.50
N TYR A 210 -11.82 1.81 7.59
CA TYR A 210 -10.62 1.06 7.22
C TYR A 210 -9.45 1.97 6.87
N VAL A 211 -8.25 1.41 6.90
CA VAL A 211 -7.04 2.12 6.49
C VAL A 211 -6.23 1.27 5.51
N THR A 212 -5.69 1.92 4.48
CA THR A 212 -4.74 1.34 3.55
C THR A 212 -3.36 1.93 3.78
N VAL A 213 -2.37 1.07 3.98
CA VAL A 213 -0.97 1.47 4.06
C VAL A 213 -0.14 0.57 3.14
N PHE A 214 0.43 1.14 2.09
CA PHE A 214 1.32 0.38 1.20
C PHE A 214 2.68 0.21 1.84
N GLN A 215 3.15 -1.03 1.89
CA GLN A 215 4.51 -1.35 2.37
C GLN A 215 5.57 -0.90 1.36
N GLU A 216 5.19 -0.76 0.11
CA GLU A 216 6.03 -0.43 -1.04
C GLU A 216 6.91 -1.59 -1.50
N THR A 217 7.85 -2.04 -0.68
CA THR A 217 8.61 -3.29 -0.82
C THR A 217 8.86 -3.92 0.55
N TYR A 218 8.89 -5.25 0.60
CA TYR A 218 9.20 -6.01 1.82
C TYR A 218 10.69 -6.31 1.97
N ASN A 219 11.50 -6.04 0.94
CA ASN A 219 12.95 -6.11 1.06
C ASN A 219 13.47 -4.90 1.86
N SER A 220 13.88 -5.14 3.10
CA SER A 220 14.34 -4.10 4.03
C SER A 220 15.55 -3.32 3.52
N ASP A 221 16.53 -3.99 2.90
CA ASP A 221 17.73 -3.36 2.36
C ASP A 221 17.37 -2.44 1.18
N LYS A 222 16.48 -2.94 0.31
CA LYS A 222 15.97 -2.13 -0.81
C LYS A 222 15.16 -0.96 -0.29
N TYR A 223 14.28 -1.20 0.70
CA TYR A 223 13.46 -0.17 1.33
C TYR A 223 14.29 1.00 1.86
N GLU A 224 15.43 0.70 2.50
CA GLU A 224 16.37 1.70 3.00
C GLU A 224 16.88 2.62 1.90
N THR A 225 17.18 2.07 0.72
CA THR A 225 17.71 2.83 -0.42
C THR A 225 16.66 3.70 -1.11
N LEU A 226 15.39 3.39 -0.94
CA LEU A 226 14.25 4.09 -1.56
C LEU A 226 13.67 5.20 -0.67
N HIS A 227 13.77 5.05 0.66
CA HIS A 227 13.22 5.97 1.66
C HIS A 227 14.36 6.65 2.42
N LEU A 228 14.80 7.79 1.90
CA LEU A 228 16.05 8.42 2.33
C LEU A 228 15.89 9.27 3.59
N ALA A 229 14.70 9.83 3.84
CA ALA A 229 14.41 10.65 5.01
C ALA A 229 12.92 10.61 5.39
N GLY A 230 12.60 11.05 6.61
CA GLY A 230 11.24 11.15 7.15
C GLY A 230 10.77 9.89 7.87
N HIS A 231 9.57 9.95 8.43
CA HIS A 231 8.99 8.87 9.24
C HIS A 231 8.74 7.59 8.44
N LYS A 232 8.43 7.71 7.14
CA LYS A 232 8.24 6.57 6.24
C LYS A 232 9.48 5.68 6.13
N ARG A 233 10.66 6.24 6.43
CA ARG A 233 11.91 5.47 6.45
C ARG A 233 11.90 4.33 7.48
N ILE A 234 11.11 4.42 8.55
CA ILE A 234 11.11 3.43 9.63
C ILE A 234 10.32 2.20 9.21
N TYR A 235 11.05 1.19 8.74
CA TYR A 235 10.54 -0.02 8.11
C TYR A 235 9.62 -0.84 9.03
N PRO A 236 10.01 -1.24 10.27
CA PRO A 236 9.15 -2.07 11.10
C PRO A 236 7.89 -1.33 11.55
N TYR A 237 7.95 -0.01 11.74
CA TYR A 237 6.78 0.78 12.07
C TYR A 237 5.76 0.78 10.93
N ARG A 238 6.22 0.77 9.68
CA ARG A 238 5.34 0.75 8.51
C ARG A 238 4.75 -0.64 8.28
N VAL A 239 5.54 -1.72 8.37
CA VAL A 239 5.03 -3.10 8.23
C VAL A 239 3.92 -3.38 9.24
N ASN A 240 4.08 -2.95 10.49
CA ASN A 240 3.12 -3.20 11.55
C ASN A 240 1.92 -2.22 11.55
N ALA A 241 1.74 -1.39 10.52
CA ALA A 241 0.68 -0.38 10.48
C ALA A 241 -0.72 -1.00 10.46
N GLN A 242 -0.93 -2.03 9.65
CA GLN A 242 -2.24 -2.70 9.54
C GLN A 242 -2.63 -3.38 10.85
N GLU A 243 -1.66 -4.00 11.52
CA GLU A 243 -1.94 -4.63 12.81
C GLU A 243 -2.32 -3.59 13.87
N ARG A 244 -1.60 -2.46 13.96
CA ARG A 244 -1.98 -1.35 14.85
C ARG A 244 -3.37 -0.80 14.53
N ALA A 245 -3.74 -0.72 13.25
CA ALA A 245 -5.07 -0.28 12.85
C ALA A 245 -6.17 -1.23 13.33
N LEU A 246 -5.95 -2.54 13.23
CA LEU A 246 -6.88 -3.55 13.76
C LEU A 246 -6.96 -3.51 15.29
N MET A 247 -5.83 -3.29 15.98
CA MET A 247 -5.81 -3.07 17.43
C MET A 247 -6.59 -1.81 17.82
N GLY A 248 -6.56 -0.76 17.00
CA GLY A 248 -7.34 0.47 17.16
C GLY A 248 -8.81 0.34 16.77
N GLY A 249 -9.29 -0.86 16.39
CA GLY A 249 -10.71 -1.12 16.13
C GLY A 249 -11.14 -0.87 14.68
N MET A 250 -10.24 -0.59 13.76
CA MET A 250 -10.61 -0.49 12.34
C MET A 250 -11.25 -1.80 11.85
N ARG A 251 -12.35 -1.67 11.12
CA ARG A 251 -13.09 -2.80 10.55
C ARG A 251 -12.29 -3.55 9.48
N GLY A 252 -11.47 -2.82 8.74
CA GLY A 252 -10.67 -3.38 7.66
C GLY A 252 -9.31 -2.73 7.48
N VAL A 253 -8.45 -3.44 6.76
CA VAL A 253 -7.11 -2.97 6.39
C VAL A 253 -6.76 -3.32 4.95
N GLY A 254 -6.13 -2.36 4.27
CA GLY A 254 -5.64 -2.52 2.91
C GLY A 254 -4.14 -2.75 2.86
N PHE A 255 -3.73 -3.67 2.00
CA PHE A 255 -2.34 -4.04 1.75
C PHE A 255 -1.94 -3.70 0.32
N GLY A 256 -0.66 -3.46 0.12
CA GLY A 256 -0.07 -3.33 -1.20
C GLY A 256 1.43 -3.15 -1.16
N ALA A 257 2.07 -3.62 -2.21
CA ALA A 257 3.44 -3.27 -2.57
C ALA A 257 3.40 -2.50 -3.90
N LEU A 258 4.34 -1.57 -4.09
CA LEU A 258 4.49 -0.87 -5.36
C LEU A 258 5.33 -1.75 -6.28
N LEU A 259 4.64 -2.57 -7.07
CA LEU A 259 5.25 -3.60 -7.92
C LEU A 259 6.23 -2.97 -8.92
N GLY A 260 7.47 -3.43 -8.89
CA GLY A 260 8.57 -2.94 -9.71
C GLY A 260 9.59 -2.06 -8.99
N LEU A 261 9.42 -1.82 -7.68
CA LEU A 261 10.48 -1.21 -6.86
C LEU A 261 11.61 -2.19 -6.57
N ASP A 262 11.26 -3.45 -6.37
CA ASP A 262 12.16 -4.59 -6.18
C ASP A 262 11.59 -5.82 -6.90
N ASP A 263 11.98 -7.04 -6.52
CA ASP A 263 11.42 -8.29 -7.05
C ASP A 263 9.90 -8.35 -6.79
N PHE A 264 9.12 -8.12 -7.83
CA PHE A 264 7.67 -8.00 -7.71
C PHE A 264 6.98 -9.30 -7.28
N ARG A 265 7.59 -10.48 -7.55
CA ARG A 265 7.04 -11.77 -7.13
C ARG A 265 7.19 -11.96 -5.63
N LYS A 266 8.37 -11.62 -5.11
CA LYS A 266 8.64 -11.64 -3.67
C LYS A 266 7.77 -10.62 -2.93
N ASP A 267 7.67 -9.41 -3.46
CA ASP A 267 6.82 -8.37 -2.87
C ASP A 267 5.33 -8.74 -2.91
N ALA A 268 4.85 -9.30 -4.02
CA ALA A 268 3.47 -9.78 -4.12
C ALA A 268 3.19 -10.94 -3.15
N PHE A 269 4.12 -11.89 -3.06
CA PHE A 269 4.00 -12.98 -2.10
C PHE A 269 3.99 -12.47 -0.66
N ALA A 270 4.94 -11.63 -0.29
CA ALA A 270 5.03 -11.04 1.05
C ALA A 270 3.77 -10.26 1.43
N THR A 271 3.21 -9.47 0.49
CA THR A 271 1.95 -8.74 0.68
C THR A 271 0.80 -9.70 1.00
N GLY A 272 0.64 -10.75 0.22
CA GLY A 272 -0.43 -11.73 0.44
C GLY A 272 -0.22 -12.56 1.71
N TYR A 273 1.01 -12.93 2.02
CA TYR A 273 1.32 -13.69 3.22
C TYR A 273 1.15 -12.86 4.50
N HIS A 274 1.50 -11.58 4.45
CA HIS A 274 1.24 -10.63 5.54
C HIS A 274 -0.27 -10.54 5.84
N ALA A 275 -1.08 -10.36 4.81
CA ALA A 275 -2.53 -10.33 4.95
C ALA A 275 -3.08 -11.67 5.48
N TRP A 276 -2.55 -12.81 5.01
CA TRP A 276 -2.92 -14.14 5.45
C TRP A 276 -2.64 -14.38 6.95
N LEU A 277 -1.50 -13.87 7.46
CA LEU A 277 -1.16 -13.93 8.88
C LEU A 277 -2.13 -13.07 9.71
N LEU A 278 -2.39 -11.84 9.30
CA LEU A 278 -3.30 -10.95 10.01
C LEU A 278 -4.75 -11.42 9.95
N GLN A 279 -5.21 -12.00 8.84
CA GLN A 279 -6.54 -12.60 8.75
C GLN A 279 -6.75 -13.72 9.77
N ARG A 280 -5.70 -14.52 10.06
CA ARG A 280 -5.77 -15.58 11.08
C ARG A 280 -5.75 -15.02 12.49
N LYS A 281 -5.00 -13.96 12.71
CA LYS A 281 -4.92 -13.31 14.02
C LYS A 281 -6.19 -12.49 14.31
N TYR A 282 -6.80 -11.91 13.28
CA TYR A 282 -8.01 -11.08 13.33
C TYR A 282 -9.06 -11.60 12.32
N PRO A 283 -9.77 -12.71 12.63
CA PRO A 283 -10.65 -13.38 11.65
C PRO A 283 -11.83 -12.53 11.17
N HIS A 284 -12.23 -11.53 11.93
CA HIS A 284 -13.33 -10.61 11.60
C HIS A 284 -12.89 -9.42 10.74
N ALA A 285 -11.58 -9.23 10.53
CA ALA A 285 -11.08 -8.10 9.78
C ALA A 285 -11.40 -8.23 8.29
N GLU A 286 -11.86 -7.17 7.68
CA GLU A 286 -11.92 -7.05 6.23
C GLU A 286 -10.53 -6.76 5.68
N ILE A 287 -10.09 -7.54 4.71
CA ILE A 287 -8.79 -7.37 4.07
C ILE A 287 -9.01 -6.90 2.63
N ALA A 288 -8.27 -5.90 2.21
CA ALA A 288 -8.25 -5.45 0.82
C ALA A 288 -6.83 -5.46 0.26
N PHE A 289 -6.71 -5.72 -1.03
CA PHE A 289 -5.44 -5.60 -1.75
C PHE A 289 -5.50 -4.50 -2.79
N SER A 290 -4.44 -3.73 -2.87
CA SER A 290 -4.14 -2.87 -4.00
C SER A 290 -2.87 -3.37 -4.69
N CYS A 291 -2.89 -3.36 -6.02
CA CYS A 291 -1.75 -3.81 -6.83
C CYS A 291 -1.20 -2.64 -7.66
N PRO A 292 -0.66 -1.60 -7.02
CA PRO A 292 -0.05 -0.50 -7.74
C PRO A 292 1.20 -0.98 -8.49
N ARG A 293 1.36 -0.51 -9.71
CA ARG A 293 2.54 -0.76 -10.53
C ARG A 293 3.34 0.52 -10.66
N LEU A 294 4.66 0.43 -10.49
CA LEU A 294 5.57 1.55 -10.66
C LEU A 294 5.38 2.20 -12.03
N ARG A 295 5.27 3.51 -12.06
CA ARG A 295 5.12 4.33 -13.26
C ARG A 295 6.24 5.37 -13.32
N PRO A 296 6.67 5.78 -14.52
CA PRO A 296 7.57 6.91 -14.63
C PRO A 296 6.96 8.15 -13.98
N ILE A 297 7.78 8.88 -13.25
CA ILE A 297 7.41 10.21 -12.75
C ILE A 297 8.22 11.27 -13.50
N ILE A 298 7.61 12.42 -13.73
CA ILE A 298 8.24 13.53 -14.43
C ILE A 298 9.53 13.94 -13.69
N ASN A 299 10.61 14.11 -14.42
CA ASN A 299 11.93 14.50 -13.91
C ASN A 299 12.62 13.47 -13.00
N ASN A 300 12.32 12.17 -13.16
CA ASN A 300 13.00 11.13 -12.44
C ASN A 300 13.36 9.96 -13.38
N ASP A 301 14.62 9.87 -13.75
CA ASP A 301 15.20 8.81 -14.59
C ASP A 301 15.86 7.68 -13.76
N ARG A 302 15.83 7.77 -12.42
CA ARG A 302 16.46 6.82 -11.50
C ARG A 302 15.67 5.53 -11.32
N ILE A 303 14.44 5.50 -11.82
CA ILE A 303 13.51 4.39 -11.62
C ILE A 303 13.11 3.86 -12.98
N ASN A 304 13.41 2.58 -13.23
CA ASN A 304 12.97 1.88 -14.43
C ASN A 304 11.69 1.08 -14.14
N PRO A 305 10.52 1.50 -14.67
CA PRO A 305 9.26 0.81 -14.42
C PRO A 305 9.03 -0.42 -15.32
N MET A 306 10.03 -0.89 -16.06
CA MET A 306 9.87 -1.85 -17.15
C MET A 306 9.67 -3.32 -16.72
N ASP A 307 9.82 -3.64 -15.42
CA ASP A 307 9.86 -5.04 -14.98
C ASP A 307 8.48 -5.68 -14.77
N VAL A 308 7.43 -4.87 -14.67
CA VAL A 308 6.05 -5.34 -14.43
C VAL A 308 5.12 -4.89 -15.54
N HIS A 309 4.90 -5.79 -16.50
CA HIS A 309 3.98 -5.59 -17.62
C HIS A 309 2.55 -6.04 -17.25
N GLU A 310 1.61 -5.93 -18.20
CA GLU A 310 0.20 -6.29 -17.97
C GLU A 310 0.04 -7.75 -17.55
N ALA A 311 0.77 -8.67 -18.17
CA ALA A 311 0.66 -10.10 -17.87
C ALA A 311 1.08 -10.42 -16.44
N GLN A 312 2.18 -9.83 -15.95
CA GLN A 312 2.63 -9.99 -14.57
C GLN A 312 1.65 -9.35 -13.58
N LEU A 313 1.12 -8.17 -13.89
CA LEU A 313 0.11 -7.52 -13.06
C LEU A 313 -1.16 -8.35 -12.97
N LEU A 314 -1.65 -8.89 -14.10
CA LEU A 314 -2.81 -9.77 -14.14
C LEU A 314 -2.57 -11.06 -13.34
N GLN A 315 -1.37 -11.64 -13.45
CA GLN A 315 -0.98 -12.81 -12.66
C GLN A 315 -1.11 -12.51 -11.15
N VAL A 316 -0.55 -11.41 -10.68
CA VAL A 316 -0.62 -11.01 -9.26
C VAL A 316 -2.06 -10.80 -8.82
N VAL A 317 -2.84 -10.02 -9.57
CA VAL A 317 -4.25 -9.74 -9.25
C VAL A 317 -5.08 -11.02 -9.20
N CYS A 318 -4.89 -11.91 -10.18
CA CYS A 318 -5.62 -13.18 -10.22
C CYS A 318 -5.15 -14.17 -9.15
N ALA A 319 -3.85 -14.15 -8.77
CA ALA A 319 -3.32 -15.04 -7.74
C ALA A 319 -3.81 -14.68 -6.33
N TYR A 320 -4.01 -13.40 -6.02
CA TYR A 320 -4.55 -12.98 -4.71
C TYR A 320 -5.95 -13.53 -4.44
N ARG A 321 -6.81 -13.59 -5.45
CA ARG A 321 -8.21 -13.94 -5.27
C ARG A 321 -8.45 -15.36 -4.76
N PRO A 322 -7.82 -16.41 -5.30
CA PRO A 322 -8.03 -17.78 -4.84
C PRO A 322 -7.37 -18.09 -3.48
N VAL A 323 -6.39 -17.29 -3.05
CA VAL A 323 -5.64 -17.52 -1.81
C VAL A 323 -6.23 -16.73 -0.64
N SER A 324 -6.89 -15.64 -0.93
CA SER A 324 -7.46 -14.75 0.07
C SER A 324 -8.89 -14.36 -0.32
N TYR A 325 -9.85 -14.66 0.53
CA TYR A 325 -11.27 -14.28 0.36
C TYR A 325 -11.49 -12.77 0.59
N THR A 326 -10.66 -11.94 0.01
CA THR A 326 -10.54 -10.53 0.32
C THR A 326 -11.04 -9.64 -0.79
N HIS A 327 -11.34 -8.39 -0.45
CA HIS A 327 -11.63 -7.35 -1.42
C HIS A 327 -10.37 -7.02 -2.23
N LEU A 328 -10.42 -7.17 -3.55
CA LEU A 328 -9.40 -6.65 -4.45
C LEU A 328 -9.87 -5.29 -4.99
N THR A 329 -9.17 -4.24 -4.62
CA THR A 329 -9.24 -2.99 -5.34
C THR A 329 -8.46 -3.14 -6.64
N LEU A 330 -9.15 -3.05 -7.77
CA LEU A 330 -8.47 -2.93 -9.06
C LEU A 330 -7.63 -1.64 -9.04
N PRO A 331 -6.39 -1.67 -9.56
CA PRO A 331 -5.61 -0.46 -9.65
C PRO A 331 -6.42 0.57 -10.43
N THR A 332 -6.63 1.73 -9.82
CA THR A 332 -7.21 2.87 -10.51
C THR A 332 -6.27 3.19 -11.65
N ILE A 333 -6.67 2.89 -12.87
CA ILE A 333 -5.95 3.32 -14.05
C ILE A 333 -6.17 4.82 -14.14
N LEU A 334 -5.36 5.57 -13.42
CA LEU A 334 -5.23 7.01 -13.67
C LEU A 334 -4.56 7.15 -15.04
N ARG A 335 -5.34 7.60 -15.99
CA ARG A 335 -4.86 8.03 -17.30
C ARG A 335 -3.96 9.25 -17.18
#